data_f92facab8a943aefa3b24902d7729bcc
#
_entry.id   f92facab8a943aefa3b24902d7729bcc
#
_cell.length_a   1.000
_cell.length_b   1.000
_cell.length_c   1.000
_cell.angle_alpha   90.00
_cell.angle_beta   90.00
_cell.angle_gamma   90.00
#
_symmetry.space_group_name_H-M   'P 1'
#
loop_
_entity.id
_entity.type
_entity.pdbx_description
1 polymer ?
#
loop_
_entity_poly.entity_id
_entity_poly.type
_entity_poly.pdbx_seq_one_letter_code
_entity_poly.pdbx_strand_id
1 'polypeptide(L)'
;MEELYKQLAALARQHGARRLVLFGSRARGDNRYNSDVDLAVYGMPEGNRANFWMDCEDLPTLLNFDIVHITDGMNPVFIENIKKDGVTLYAAED
;
A
#
# COMPACT_ATOMS: atom_id res chain seq x y z
N MET A 1 7.26 10.48 -7.95
CA MET A 1 6.72 9.40 -7.09
C MET A 1 6.44 9.85 -5.66
N GLU A 2 7.21 10.77 -5.15
CA GLU A 2 7.02 11.24 -3.76
C GLU A 2 5.64 11.83 -3.51
N GLU A 3 5.12 12.63 -4.43
CA GLU A 3 3.77 13.20 -4.29
C GLU A 3 2.70 12.12 -4.32
N LEU A 4 2.84 11.12 -5.20
CA LEU A 4 1.91 10.00 -5.25
C LEU A 4 1.90 9.24 -3.93
N TYR A 5 3.07 8.99 -3.35
CA TYR A 5 3.17 8.27 -2.07
C TYR A 5 2.54 9.06 -0.93
N LYS A 6 2.66 10.38 -0.93
CA LYS A 6 1.99 11.24 0.05
C LYS A 6 0.47 11.15 -0.09
N GLN A 7 -0.04 11.14 -1.31
CA GLN A 7 -1.47 11.00 -1.57
C GLN A 7 -1.99 9.64 -1.10
N LEU A 8 -1.24 8.58 -1.36
CA LEU A 8 -1.60 7.24 -0.90
C LEU A 8 -1.61 7.15 0.63
N ALA A 9 -0.64 7.76 1.29
CA ALA A 9 -0.58 7.81 2.75
C ALA A 9 -1.80 8.55 3.32
N ALA A 10 -2.19 9.66 2.72
CA ALA A 10 -3.37 10.41 3.14
C ALA A 10 -4.65 9.60 2.98
N LEU A 11 -4.79 8.86 1.89
CA LEU A 11 -5.94 7.99 1.66
C LEU A 11 -5.98 6.83 2.66
N ALA A 12 -4.85 6.22 2.96
CA ALA A 12 -4.77 5.16 3.96
C ALA A 12 -5.24 5.66 5.32
N ARG A 13 -4.80 6.85 5.71
CA ARG A 13 -5.23 7.49 6.94
C ARG A 13 -6.72 7.77 6.93
N GLN A 14 -7.24 8.33 5.83
CA GLN A 14 -8.65 8.68 5.69
C GLN A 14 -9.56 7.46 5.85
N HIS A 15 -9.13 6.32 5.33
CA HIS A 15 -9.92 5.08 5.36
C HIS A 15 -9.61 4.19 6.55
N GLY A 16 -8.86 4.69 7.53
CA GLY A 16 -8.69 4.04 8.81
C GLY A 16 -7.66 2.93 8.86
N ALA A 17 -6.71 2.89 7.93
CA ALA A 17 -5.62 1.92 7.99
C ALA A 17 -4.72 2.20 9.20
N ARG A 18 -4.14 1.15 9.76
CA ARG A 18 -3.13 1.31 10.79
C ARG A 18 -1.75 1.51 10.18
N ARG A 19 -1.51 0.93 9.01
CA ARG A 19 -0.23 1.07 8.31
C ARG A 19 -0.40 0.82 6.81
N LEU A 20 0.39 1.53 6.02
CA LEU A 20 0.50 1.32 4.57
C LEU A 20 1.96 1.13 4.22
N VAL A 21 2.28 0.04 3.54
CA VAL A 21 3.66 -0.33 3.19
C VAL A 21 3.77 -0.52 1.69
N LEU A 22 4.72 0.16 1.07
CA LEU A 22 5.12 -0.08 -0.31
C LEU A 22 6.04 -1.30 -0.32
N PHE A 23 5.76 -2.28 -1.18
CA PHE A 23 6.62 -3.44 -1.33
C PHE A 23 6.87 -3.73 -2.82
N GLY A 24 7.53 -4.83 -3.12
CA GLY A 24 7.81 -5.21 -4.49
C GLY A 24 8.93 -4.38 -5.12
N SER A 25 8.94 -4.30 -6.46
CA SER A 25 10.06 -3.74 -7.21
C SER A 25 10.32 -2.27 -6.89
N ARG A 26 9.27 -1.47 -6.65
CA ARG A 26 9.45 -0.04 -6.34
C ARG A 26 10.07 0.17 -4.96
N ALA A 27 9.78 -0.71 -4.02
CA ALA A 27 10.40 -0.66 -2.69
C ALA A 27 11.87 -1.06 -2.75
N ARG A 28 12.21 -2.06 -3.58
CA ARG A 28 13.60 -2.49 -3.77
C ARG A 28 14.42 -1.53 -4.62
N GLY A 29 13.75 -0.71 -5.45
CA GLY A 29 14.44 0.20 -6.36
C GLY A 29 14.83 -0.42 -7.71
N ASP A 30 14.36 -1.63 -8.01
CA ASP A 30 14.64 -2.30 -9.28
C ASP A 30 13.46 -2.24 -10.26
N ASN A 31 12.54 -1.32 -10.03
CA ASN A 31 11.36 -1.16 -10.87
C ASN A 31 11.67 -0.47 -12.20
N ARG A 32 10.81 -0.73 -13.17
CA ARG A 32 10.74 0.04 -14.41
C ARG A 32 9.77 1.21 -14.20
N TYR A 33 9.80 2.20 -15.10
CA TYR A 33 8.96 3.39 -14.97
C TYR A 33 7.45 3.06 -14.95
N ASN A 34 7.05 1.94 -15.56
CA ASN A 34 5.65 1.52 -15.66
C ASN A 34 5.32 0.34 -14.74
N SER A 35 6.19 -0.01 -13.81
CA SER A 35 5.92 -1.07 -12.84
C SER A 35 4.73 -0.71 -11.95
N ASP A 36 3.94 -1.71 -11.57
CA ASP A 36 2.82 -1.52 -10.64
C ASP A 36 3.31 -1.01 -9.29
N VAL A 37 2.41 -0.33 -8.60
CA VAL A 37 2.64 0.11 -7.21
C VAL A 37 2.03 -0.94 -6.29
N ASP A 38 2.87 -1.71 -5.60
CA ASP A 38 2.45 -2.79 -4.73
C ASP A 38 2.30 -2.27 -3.30
N LEU A 39 1.09 -2.35 -2.75
CA LEU A 39 0.75 -1.79 -1.44
C LEU A 39 0.21 -2.87 -0.51
N ALA A 40 0.78 -2.95 0.69
CA ALA A 40 0.28 -3.78 1.77
C ALA A 40 -0.44 -2.88 2.77
N VAL A 41 -1.70 -3.18 3.05
CA VAL A 41 -2.55 -2.40 3.95
C VAL A 41 -2.80 -3.20 5.22
N TYR A 42 -2.52 -2.60 6.36
CA TYR A 42 -2.69 -3.22 7.67
C TYR A 42 -3.83 -2.53 8.42
N GLY A 43 -4.74 -3.32 8.95
CA GLY A 43 -5.72 -2.84 9.92
C GLY A 43 -6.81 -1.92 9.40
N MET A 44 -7.03 -1.86 8.09
CA MET A 44 -8.14 -1.10 7.54
C MET A 44 -9.45 -1.84 7.77
N PRO A 45 -10.49 -1.18 8.32
CA PRO A 45 -11.80 -1.82 8.46
C PRO A 45 -12.31 -2.32 7.13
N GLU A 46 -12.90 -3.51 7.14
CA GLU A 46 -13.36 -4.20 5.93
C GLU A 46 -14.34 -3.34 5.12
N GLY A 47 -15.22 -2.62 5.79
CA GLY A 47 -16.20 -1.75 5.12
C GLY A 47 -15.59 -0.55 4.40
N ASN A 48 -14.31 -0.23 4.67
CA ASN A 48 -13.64 0.91 4.04
C ASN A 48 -12.79 0.51 2.84
N ARG A 49 -12.58 -0.79 2.61
CA ARG A 49 -11.62 -1.27 1.61
C ARG A 49 -12.00 -0.91 0.18
N ALA A 50 -13.27 -1.06 -0.17
CA ALA A 50 -13.76 -0.75 -1.51
C ALA A 50 -13.60 0.74 -1.83
N ASN A 51 -13.96 1.61 -0.89
CA ASN A 51 -13.82 3.05 -1.07
C ASN A 51 -12.36 3.48 -1.16
N PHE A 52 -11.50 2.86 -0.38
CA PHE A 52 -10.05 3.11 -0.46
C PHE A 52 -9.53 2.75 -1.86
N TRP A 53 -9.92 1.58 -2.38
CA TRP A 53 -9.52 1.15 -3.72
C TRP A 53 -9.99 2.14 -4.78
N MET A 54 -11.24 2.57 -4.70
CA MET A 54 -11.81 3.53 -5.65
C MET A 54 -11.06 4.86 -5.62
N ASP A 55 -10.74 5.36 -4.43
CA ASP A 55 -10.00 6.62 -4.29
C ASP A 55 -8.58 6.50 -4.84
N CYS A 56 -7.94 5.34 -4.68
CA CYS A 56 -6.63 5.10 -5.29
C CYS A 56 -6.72 5.12 -6.82
N GLU A 57 -7.75 4.51 -7.39
CA GLU A 57 -7.94 4.48 -8.83
C GLU A 57 -8.23 5.88 -9.41
N ASP A 58 -8.74 6.78 -8.60
CA ASP A 58 -9.02 8.17 -9.01
C ASP A 58 -7.78 9.08 -8.93
N LEU A 59 -6.66 8.60 -8.41
CA LEU A 59 -5.45 9.40 -8.34
C LEU A 59 -4.92 9.73 -9.75
N PRO A 60 -4.30 10.93 -9.93
CA PRO A 60 -3.84 11.39 -11.24
C PRO A 60 -2.54 10.67 -11.67
N THR A 61 -2.64 9.39 -11.95
CA THR A 61 -1.52 8.58 -12.41
C THR A 61 -2.02 7.51 -13.38
N LEU A 62 -1.16 7.11 -14.30
CA LEU A 62 -1.42 6.00 -15.21
C LEU A 62 -0.91 4.66 -14.65
N LEU A 63 -0.29 4.68 -13.49
CA LEU A 63 0.20 3.45 -12.85
C LEU A 63 -0.96 2.66 -12.25
N ASN A 64 -0.82 1.34 -12.29
CA ASN A 64 -1.77 0.44 -11.63
C ASN A 64 -1.33 0.19 -10.19
N PHE A 65 -2.32 -0.02 -9.32
CA PHE A 65 -2.08 -0.35 -7.93
C PHE A 65 -2.44 -1.82 -7.68
N ASP A 66 -1.55 -2.53 -7.00
CA ASP A 66 -1.81 -3.89 -6.52
C ASP A 66 -1.93 -3.80 -4.99
N ILE A 67 -3.16 -3.83 -4.50
CA ILE A 67 -3.47 -3.60 -3.09
C ILE A 67 -3.76 -4.92 -2.41
N VAL A 68 -2.97 -5.25 -1.39
CA VAL A 68 -3.13 -6.46 -0.59
C VAL A 68 -3.46 -6.06 0.85
N HIS A 69 -4.58 -6.52 1.36
CA HIS A 69 -4.93 -6.32 2.77
C HIS A 69 -4.35 -7.46 3.61
N ILE A 70 -3.49 -7.10 4.54
CA ILE A 70 -2.79 -8.10 5.38
C ILE A 70 -3.76 -8.60 6.43
N THR A 71 -3.91 -9.92 6.50
CA THR A 71 -4.80 -10.60 7.45
C THR A 71 -4.04 -11.75 8.12
N ASP A 72 -4.56 -12.21 9.26
CA ASP A 72 -4.03 -13.40 9.93
C ASP A 72 -4.18 -14.62 9.02
N GLY A 73 -3.21 -15.51 9.07
CA GLY A 73 -3.25 -16.74 8.27
C GLY A 73 -2.70 -16.63 6.85
N MET A 74 -2.20 -15.47 6.46
CA MET A 74 -1.50 -15.33 5.18
C MET A 74 -0.17 -16.07 5.21
N ASN A 75 0.33 -16.41 4.01
CA ASN A 75 1.60 -17.13 3.87
C ASN A 75 2.74 -16.38 4.57
N PRO A 76 3.42 -17.02 5.55
CA PRO A 76 4.50 -16.36 6.28
C PRO A 76 5.66 -15.88 5.42
N VAL A 77 5.97 -16.57 4.33
CA VAL A 77 7.05 -16.17 3.41
C VAL A 77 6.70 -14.86 2.73
N PHE A 78 5.45 -14.71 2.30
CA PHE A 78 4.97 -13.47 1.69
C PHE A 78 5.08 -12.31 2.68
N ILE A 79 4.63 -12.51 3.92
CA ILE A 79 4.69 -11.49 4.98
C ILE A 79 6.15 -11.09 5.26
N GLU A 80 7.06 -12.07 5.35
CA GLU A 80 8.48 -11.80 5.57
C GLU A 80 9.10 -11.00 4.42
N ASN A 81 8.73 -11.30 3.18
CA ASN A 81 9.22 -10.55 2.02
C ASN A 81 8.76 -9.09 2.07
N ILE A 82 7.52 -8.84 2.48
CA ILE A 82 7.02 -7.47 2.66
C ILE A 82 7.83 -6.76 3.74
N LYS A 83 8.10 -7.41 4.86
CA LYS A 83 8.89 -6.82 5.96
C LYS A 83 10.32 -6.52 5.54
N LYS A 84 10.92 -7.43 4.78
CA LYS A 84 12.32 -7.31 4.36
C LYS A 84 12.54 -6.10 3.45
N ASP A 85 11.69 -5.93 2.45
CA ASP A 85 11.88 -4.93 1.41
C ASP A 85 10.96 -3.73 1.55
N GLY A 86 9.96 -3.82 2.42
CA GLY A 86 8.89 -2.83 2.51
C GLY A 86 9.35 -1.46 3.01
N VAL A 87 8.74 -0.43 2.44
CA VAL A 87 8.92 0.95 2.86
C VAL A 87 7.59 1.45 3.41
N THR A 88 7.59 1.85 4.67
CA THR A 88 6.36 2.36 5.31
C THR A 88 6.03 3.72 4.75
N LEU A 89 4.85 3.85 4.13
CA LEU A 89 4.35 5.12 3.64
C LEU A 89 3.50 5.84 4.68
N TYR A 90 2.82 5.08 5.52
CA TYR A 90 1.96 5.62 6.57
C TYR A 90 1.93 4.65 7.76
N ALA A 91 1.99 5.20 8.95
CA ALA A 91 1.78 4.44 10.19
C ALA A 91 0.97 5.30 11.15
N ALA A 92 -0.12 4.74 11.66
CA ALA A 92 -0.96 5.44 12.62
C ALA A 92 -0.22 5.62 13.95
N GLU A 93 -0.40 6.76 14.56
CA GLU A 93 0.08 7.00 15.93
C GLU A 93 -0.96 6.49 16.94
N ASP A 94 -0.49 5.88 17.99
CA ASP A 94 -1.36 5.42 19.07
C ASP A 94 -1.55 6.50 20.12
#